data_403af35d5589a79d58668dec3d734314
#
_entry.id   403af35d5589a79d58668dec3d734314
#
_cell.length_a   1.000
_cell.length_b   1.000
_cell.length_c   1.000
_cell.angle_alpha   90.00
_cell.angle_beta   90.00
_cell.angle_gamma   90.00
#
_symmetry.space_group_name_H-M   'P 1'
#
loop_
_entity.id
_entity.type
_entity.pdbx_description
1 polymer ?
#
loop_
_entity_poly.entity_id
_entity_poly.type
_entity_poly.pdbx_seq_one_letter_code
_entity_poly.pdbx_strand_id
1 'polypeptide(L)'
;NFAQIEQEMAQLVEENKHFTTPSKFLNEFPVALKAENEKTREELEKMQDCGKQMGVLALNAAIEAGRMGEGGKQFVTAAETIRVSAGTYDELIDQAHKRLADSDERIAELEEQVHRMVTLLKENNVAMTKLMKSCQEAARQAQEWNRLKPCPNFKEMENQIVVLRNADEEIAKSEERNRMQMEDFTEEMESQKKNFDELLQSMETVYRHAAERKK
;
A
#
# COMPACT_ATOMS: atom_id res chain seq x y z
N ASN A 1 -24.25 -13.54 -32.23
CA ASN A 1 -25.34 -12.60 -32.14
C ASN A 1 -24.76 -11.24 -31.72
N PHE A 2 -24.71 -10.27 -32.69
CA PHE A 2 -24.06 -8.96 -32.42
C PHE A 2 -24.68 -8.22 -31.25
N ALA A 3 -25.98 -8.33 -31.03
CA ALA A 3 -26.66 -7.72 -29.87
C ALA A 3 -26.16 -8.29 -28.51
N GLN A 4 -25.75 -9.54 -28.51
CA GLN A 4 -25.21 -10.18 -27.31
C GLN A 4 -23.79 -9.67 -27.04
N ILE A 5 -22.97 -9.50 -28.07
CA ILE A 5 -21.63 -8.92 -27.96
C ILE A 5 -21.70 -7.45 -27.47
N GLU A 6 -22.65 -6.66 -28.02
CA GLU A 6 -22.88 -5.28 -27.52
C GLU A 6 -23.27 -5.26 -26.03
N GLN A 7 -24.10 -6.18 -25.60
CA GLN A 7 -24.54 -6.28 -24.21
C GLN A 7 -23.39 -6.71 -23.29
N GLU A 8 -22.62 -7.72 -23.65
CA GLU A 8 -21.47 -8.20 -22.90
C GLU A 8 -20.38 -7.11 -22.80
N MET A 9 -20.14 -6.38 -23.89
CA MET A 9 -19.17 -5.27 -23.87
C MET A 9 -19.65 -4.08 -23.07
N ALA A 10 -20.95 -3.75 -23.08
CA ALA A 10 -21.49 -2.70 -22.23
C ALA A 10 -21.35 -3.07 -20.75
N GLN A 11 -21.55 -4.34 -20.42
CA GLN A 11 -21.36 -4.84 -19.07
C GLN A 11 -19.88 -4.76 -18.65
N LEU A 12 -18.93 -5.18 -19.49
CA LEU A 12 -17.49 -5.08 -19.24
C LEU A 12 -17.03 -3.62 -19.02
N VAL A 13 -17.57 -2.68 -19.80
CA VAL A 13 -17.27 -1.24 -19.62
C VAL A 13 -17.82 -0.74 -18.28
N GLU A 14 -19.01 -1.18 -17.87
CA GLU A 14 -19.58 -0.80 -16.58
C GLU A 14 -18.82 -1.42 -15.41
N GLU A 15 -18.46 -2.68 -15.49
CA GLU A 15 -17.61 -3.36 -14.51
C GLU A 15 -16.24 -2.65 -14.40
N ASN A 16 -15.63 -2.27 -15.53
CA ASN A 16 -14.35 -1.56 -15.54
C ASN A 16 -14.44 -0.14 -14.92
N LYS A 17 -15.58 0.51 -14.96
CA LYS A 17 -15.81 1.77 -14.23
C LYS A 17 -15.74 1.58 -12.72
N HIS A 18 -16.15 0.43 -12.20
CA HIS A 18 -16.03 0.12 -10.77
C HIS A 18 -14.57 0.04 -10.30
N PHE A 19 -13.61 -0.26 -11.17
CA PHE A 19 -12.18 -0.20 -10.86
C PHE A 19 -11.61 1.23 -10.79
N THR A 20 -12.34 2.25 -11.23
CA THR A 20 -11.89 3.65 -11.08
C THR A 20 -12.12 4.21 -9.68
N THR A 21 -13.06 3.67 -8.92
CA THR A 21 -13.33 4.07 -7.54
C THR A 21 -12.19 3.63 -6.58
N PRO A 22 -11.65 2.40 -6.68
CA PRO A 22 -10.45 2.03 -5.92
C PRO A 22 -9.23 2.90 -6.17
N SER A 23 -9.10 3.51 -7.37
CA SER A 23 -7.95 4.33 -7.70
C SER A 23 -7.78 5.56 -6.80
N LYS A 24 -8.86 6.13 -6.27
CA LYS A 24 -8.79 7.23 -5.31
C LYS A 24 -8.25 6.75 -3.96
N PHE A 25 -8.82 5.67 -3.44
CA PHE A 25 -8.36 5.05 -2.20
C PHE A 25 -6.90 4.62 -2.29
N LEU A 26 -6.51 3.98 -3.39
CA LEU A 26 -5.14 3.54 -3.61
C LEU A 26 -4.14 4.69 -3.63
N ASN A 27 -4.50 5.84 -4.21
CA ASN A 27 -3.64 7.02 -4.19
C ASN A 27 -3.58 7.72 -2.81
N GLU A 28 -4.64 7.66 -2.02
CA GLU A 28 -4.70 8.27 -0.69
C GLU A 28 -4.01 7.41 0.37
N PHE A 29 -3.95 6.09 0.16
CA PHE A 29 -3.44 5.15 1.15
C PHE A 29 -1.94 5.34 1.49
N PRO A 30 -1.01 5.42 0.53
CA PRO A 30 0.40 5.69 0.84
C PRO A 30 0.60 7.05 1.52
N VAL A 31 -0.20 8.04 1.14
CA VAL A 31 -0.15 9.39 1.77
C VAL A 31 -0.56 9.32 3.23
N ALA A 32 -1.62 8.55 3.53
CA ALA A 32 -2.07 8.35 4.90
C ALA A 32 -1.03 7.60 5.74
N LEU A 33 -0.38 6.56 5.17
CA LEU A 33 0.70 5.83 5.84
C LEU A 33 1.90 6.73 6.14
N LYS A 34 2.33 7.57 5.20
CA LYS A 34 3.41 8.55 5.44
C LYS A 34 3.07 9.51 6.57
N ALA A 35 1.84 10.01 6.59
CA ALA A 35 1.40 10.90 7.65
C ALA A 35 1.39 10.21 9.03
N GLU A 36 1.06 8.93 9.08
CA GLU A 36 1.10 8.15 10.31
C GLU A 36 2.54 7.85 10.76
N ASN A 37 3.43 7.49 9.83
CA ASN A 37 4.86 7.33 10.12
C ASN A 37 5.47 8.62 10.68
N GLU A 38 5.09 9.78 10.15
CA GLU A 38 5.60 11.07 10.63
C GLU A 38 5.14 11.37 12.07
N LYS A 39 3.87 11.12 12.39
CA LYS A 39 3.39 11.22 13.78
C LYS A 39 4.13 10.28 14.72
N THR A 40 4.33 9.04 14.27
CA THR A 40 5.09 8.05 15.04
C THR A 40 6.52 8.53 15.29
N ARG A 41 7.15 9.16 14.30
CA ARG A 41 8.49 9.75 14.44
C ARG A 41 8.52 10.86 15.50
N GLU A 42 7.56 11.77 15.46
CA GLU A 42 7.42 12.82 16.47
C GLU A 42 7.22 12.26 17.89
N GLU A 43 6.46 11.17 18.02
CA GLU A 43 6.27 10.50 19.31
C GLU A 43 7.54 9.82 19.80
N LEU A 44 8.29 9.16 18.92
CA LEU A 44 9.59 8.56 19.26
C LEU A 44 10.62 9.61 19.69
N GLU A 45 10.66 10.78 19.05
CA GLU A 45 11.53 11.88 19.48
C GLU A 45 11.22 12.33 20.92
N LYS A 46 9.93 12.50 21.23
CA LYS A 46 9.50 12.84 22.60
C LYS A 46 9.88 11.75 23.61
N MET A 47 9.74 10.49 23.21
CA MET A 47 10.14 9.35 24.04
C MET A 47 11.65 9.32 24.24
N GLN A 48 12.45 9.62 23.23
CA GLN A 48 13.90 9.70 23.33
C GLN A 48 14.35 10.80 24.30
N ASP A 49 13.73 11.98 24.22
CA ASP A 49 14.02 13.07 25.14
C ASP A 49 13.67 12.71 26.58
N CYS A 50 12.56 12.02 26.79
CA CYS A 50 12.20 11.50 28.10
C CYS A 50 13.22 10.48 28.62
N GLY A 51 13.70 9.57 27.78
CA GLY A 51 14.75 8.60 28.11
C GLY A 51 16.05 9.28 28.52
N LYS A 52 16.49 10.29 27.78
CA LYS A 52 17.69 11.09 28.11
C LYS A 52 17.52 11.80 29.45
N GLN A 53 16.36 12.40 29.72
CA GLN A 53 16.09 13.05 31.01
C GLN A 53 16.11 12.05 32.17
N MET A 54 15.53 10.85 31.98
CA MET A 54 15.61 9.77 32.97
C MET A 54 17.06 9.36 33.26
N GLY A 55 17.89 9.25 32.24
CA GLY A 55 19.31 8.95 32.39
C GLY A 55 20.07 10.00 33.23
N VAL A 56 19.84 11.29 32.95
CA VAL A 56 20.40 12.41 33.67
C VAL A 56 19.91 12.43 35.13
N LEU A 57 18.62 12.23 35.37
CA LEU A 57 18.03 12.17 36.69
C LEU A 57 18.59 11.02 37.50
N ALA A 58 18.73 9.87 36.93
CA ALA A 58 19.34 8.69 37.53
C ALA A 58 20.81 8.95 37.91
N LEU A 59 21.58 9.59 37.05
CA LEU A 59 22.97 9.95 37.33
C LEU A 59 23.05 10.93 38.54
N ASN A 60 22.21 11.97 38.54
CA ASN A 60 22.17 12.92 39.66
C ASN A 60 21.77 12.23 40.99
N ALA A 61 20.77 11.32 40.93
CA ALA A 61 20.36 10.53 42.08
C ALA A 61 21.49 9.63 42.60
N ALA A 62 22.25 9.02 41.72
CA ALA A 62 23.40 8.19 42.10
C ALA A 62 24.52 9.02 42.77
N ILE A 63 24.79 10.23 42.27
CA ILE A 63 25.77 11.14 42.82
C ILE A 63 25.35 11.56 44.24
N GLU A 64 24.10 11.99 44.44
CA GLU A 64 23.60 12.39 45.77
C GLU A 64 23.56 11.21 46.75
N ALA A 65 23.13 10.03 46.29
CA ALA A 65 23.16 8.83 47.10
C ALA A 65 24.60 8.44 47.51
N GLY A 66 25.58 8.62 46.62
CA GLY A 66 27.01 8.39 46.91
C GLY A 66 27.54 9.34 48.03
N ARG A 67 27.02 10.56 48.10
CA ARG A 67 27.37 11.53 49.17
C ARG A 67 26.87 11.09 50.52
N MET A 68 25.83 10.27 50.60
CA MET A 68 25.28 9.76 51.86
C MET A 68 26.11 8.62 52.48
N GLY A 69 27.18 8.16 51.80
CA GLY A 69 28.06 7.09 52.27
C GLY A 69 27.32 5.74 52.35
N GLU A 70 27.56 4.97 53.41
CA GLU A 70 26.97 3.63 53.59
C GLU A 70 25.42 3.61 53.51
N GLY A 71 24.74 4.62 54.03
CA GLY A 71 23.29 4.73 53.98
C GLY A 71 22.75 4.93 52.56
N GLY A 72 23.56 5.40 51.65
CA GLY A 72 23.15 5.64 50.23
C GLY A 72 23.35 4.48 49.31
N LYS A 73 24.07 3.41 49.67
CA LYS A 73 24.45 2.31 48.78
C LYS A 73 23.29 1.69 48.03
N GLN A 74 22.15 1.43 48.69
CA GLN A 74 20.98 0.83 48.03
C GLN A 74 20.37 1.79 47.00
N PHE A 75 20.41 3.10 47.28
CA PHE A 75 19.92 4.12 46.32
C PHE A 75 20.85 4.27 45.11
N VAL A 76 22.16 4.15 45.28
CA VAL A 76 23.11 4.12 44.18
C VAL A 76 22.78 2.94 43.22
N THR A 77 22.54 1.75 43.78
CA THR A 77 22.18 0.58 42.97
C THR A 77 20.86 0.79 42.23
N ALA A 78 19.87 1.35 42.89
CA ALA A 78 18.59 1.64 42.24
C ALA A 78 18.74 2.69 41.12
N ALA A 79 19.48 3.75 41.35
CA ALA A 79 19.76 4.78 40.35
C ALA A 79 20.52 4.22 39.15
N GLU A 80 21.52 3.37 39.40
CA GLU A 80 22.25 2.71 38.32
C GLU A 80 21.36 1.77 37.50
N THR A 81 20.43 1.06 38.12
CA THR A 81 19.43 0.26 37.43
C THR A 81 18.55 1.11 36.50
N ILE A 82 18.11 2.30 36.99
CA ILE A 82 17.35 3.24 36.15
C ILE A 82 18.19 3.75 34.98
N ARG A 83 19.47 4.07 35.24
CA ARG A 83 20.38 4.54 34.18
C ARG A 83 20.59 3.49 33.08
N VAL A 84 20.81 2.23 33.46
CA VAL A 84 20.93 1.11 32.52
C VAL A 84 19.61 0.94 31.72
N SER A 85 18.47 1.02 32.42
CA SER A 85 17.16 0.95 31.77
C SER A 85 16.94 2.08 30.77
N ALA A 86 17.38 3.31 31.09
CA ALA A 86 17.32 4.44 30.18
C ALA A 86 18.17 4.21 28.92
N GLY A 87 19.35 3.57 29.06
CA GLY A 87 20.17 3.18 27.92
C GLY A 87 19.49 2.13 27.02
N THR A 88 18.89 1.10 27.63
CA THR A 88 18.14 0.09 26.86
C THR A 88 16.92 0.72 26.15
N TYR A 89 16.28 1.70 26.80
CA TYR A 89 15.17 2.43 26.21
C TYR A 89 15.60 3.24 24.99
N ASP A 90 16.76 3.90 25.03
CA ASP A 90 17.33 4.64 23.91
C ASP A 90 17.65 3.69 22.71
N GLU A 91 18.22 2.50 22.99
CA GLU A 91 18.45 1.48 21.96
C GLU A 91 17.16 1.00 21.28
N LEU A 92 16.07 0.84 22.04
CA LEU A 92 14.77 0.44 21.49
C LEU A 92 14.17 1.52 20.59
N ILE A 93 14.34 2.79 20.96
CA ILE A 93 13.92 3.92 20.14
C ILE A 93 14.71 3.99 18.84
N ASP A 94 16.03 3.78 18.90
CA ASP A 94 16.86 3.73 17.69
C ASP A 94 16.44 2.59 16.74
N GLN A 95 16.06 1.44 17.30
CA GLN A 95 15.51 0.34 16.50
C GLN A 95 14.16 0.70 15.87
N ALA A 96 13.29 1.41 16.60
CA ALA A 96 12.00 1.87 16.07
C ALA A 96 12.21 2.90 14.95
N HIS A 97 13.17 3.82 15.08
CA HIS A 97 13.54 4.75 14.00
C HIS A 97 14.02 4.03 12.74
N LYS A 98 14.83 2.97 12.87
CA LYS A 98 15.26 2.16 11.73
C LYS A 98 14.07 1.49 11.04
N ARG A 99 13.13 0.91 11.82
CA ARG A 99 11.92 0.31 11.26
C ARG A 99 11.03 1.32 10.55
N LEU A 100 10.93 2.55 11.06
CA LEU A 100 10.22 3.63 10.37
C LEU A 100 10.88 4.00 9.05
N ALA A 101 12.22 4.05 8.99
CA ALA A 101 12.94 4.30 7.76
C ALA A 101 12.69 3.19 6.72
N ASP A 102 12.73 1.92 7.14
CA ASP A 102 12.38 0.78 6.28
C ASP A 102 10.91 0.86 5.82
N SER A 103 10.00 1.30 6.70
CA SER A 103 8.59 1.52 6.35
C SER A 103 8.44 2.63 5.30
N ASP A 104 9.17 3.74 5.42
CA ASP A 104 9.14 4.84 4.45
C ASP A 104 9.63 4.40 3.07
N GLU A 105 10.68 3.57 3.00
CA GLU A 105 11.16 2.99 1.74
C GLU A 105 10.08 2.12 1.08
N ARG A 106 9.44 1.25 1.85
CA ARG A 106 8.35 0.39 1.35
C ARG A 106 7.12 1.19 0.92
N ILE A 107 6.79 2.28 1.62
CA ILE A 107 5.71 3.18 1.21
C ILE A 107 6.06 3.85 -0.12
N ALA A 108 7.31 4.24 -0.34
CA ALA A 108 7.75 4.80 -1.62
C ALA A 108 7.62 3.78 -2.77
N GLU A 109 8.01 2.53 -2.55
CA GLU A 109 7.79 1.45 -3.50
C GLU A 109 6.30 1.22 -3.79
N LEU A 110 5.47 1.24 -2.74
CA LEU A 110 4.02 1.13 -2.87
C LEU A 110 3.43 2.28 -3.70
N GLU A 111 3.86 3.52 -3.48
CA GLU A 111 3.44 4.67 -4.30
C GLU A 111 3.75 4.46 -5.79
N GLU A 112 4.93 3.97 -6.10
CA GLU A 112 5.32 3.67 -7.48
C GLU A 112 4.45 2.57 -8.10
N GLN A 113 4.17 1.50 -7.34
CA GLN A 113 3.30 0.41 -7.76
C GLN A 113 1.86 0.88 -8.01
N VAL A 114 1.32 1.65 -7.07
CA VAL A 114 -0.02 2.27 -7.21
C VAL A 114 -0.07 3.16 -8.44
N HIS A 115 0.95 3.98 -8.66
CA HIS A 115 1.00 4.86 -9.84
C HIS A 115 0.99 4.05 -11.15
N ARG A 116 1.79 2.98 -11.22
CA ARG A 116 1.79 2.07 -12.36
C ARG A 116 0.43 1.43 -12.59
N MET A 117 -0.20 0.94 -11.53
CA MET A 117 -1.52 0.31 -11.61
C MET A 117 -2.60 1.29 -12.09
N VAL A 118 -2.64 2.50 -11.54
CA VAL A 118 -3.59 3.55 -11.97
C VAL A 118 -3.39 3.91 -13.44
N THR A 119 -2.15 3.94 -13.91
CA THR A 119 -1.82 4.20 -15.32
C THR A 119 -2.34 3.07 -16.20
N LEU A 120 -2.09 1.81 -15.84
CA LEU A 120 -2.59 0.65 -16.57
C LEU A 120 -4.12 0.59 -16.61
N LEU A 121 -4.79 0.91 -15.50
CA LEU A 121 -6.25 1.00 -15.46
C LEU A 121 -6.79 2.07 -16.43
N LYS A 122 -6.12 3.22 -16.53
CA LYS A 122 -6.49 4.27 -17.50
C LYS A 122 -6.29 3.81 -18.93
N GLU A 123 -5.16 3.18 -19.23
CA GLU A 123 -4.87 2.63 -20.55
C GLU A 123 -5.87 1.56 -20.95
N ASN A 124 -6.21 0.67 -20.02
CA ASN A 124 -7.22 -0.38 -20.22
C ASN A 124 -8.60 0.25 -20.53
N ASN A 125 -9.03 1.25 -19.79
CA ASN A 125 -10.29 1.97 -20.06
C ASN A 125 -10.31 2.61 -21.46
N VAL A 126 -9.19 3.17 -21.90
CA VAL A 126 -9.05 3.72 -23.26
C VAL A 126 -9.14 2.62 -24.30
N ALA A 127 -8.47 1.48 -24.08
CA ALA A 127 -8.52 0.33 -25.00
C ALA A 127 -9.93 -0.26 -25.10
N MET A 128 -10.61 -0.44 -23.97
CA MET A 128 -12.00 -0.90 -23.91
C MET A 128 -12.96 0.03 -24.67
N THR A 129 -12.79 1.34 -24.48
CA THR A 129 -13.62 2.33 -25.20
C THR A 129 -13.40 2.28 -26.71
N LYS A 130 -12.16 2.10 -27.15
CA LYS A 130 -11.81 1.92 -28.58
C LYS A 130 -12.43 0.66 -29.14
N LEU A 131 -12.33 -0.44 -28.40
CA LEU A 131 -12.88 -1.72 -28.81
C LEU A 131 -14.41 -1.66 -28.93
N MET A 132 -15.09 -1.06 -27.95
CA MET A 132 -16.55 -0.86 -28.00
C MET A 132 -16.96 -0.09 -29.25
N LYS A 133 -16.25 1.00 -29.60
CA LYS A 133 -16.52 1.74 -30.85
C LYS A 133 -16.33 0.88 -32.09
N SER A 134 -15.28 0.06 -32.13
CA SER A 134 -15.03 -0.85 -33.25
C SER A 134 -16.11 -1.92 -33.36
N CYS A 135 -16.60 -2.47 -32.26
CA CYS A 135 -17.69 -3.43 -32.26
C CYS A 135 -19.02 -2.80 -32.69
N GLN A 136 -19.33 -1.58 -32.24
CA GLN A 136 -20.52 -0.85 -32.71
C GLN A 136 -20.48 -0.58 -34.22
N GLU A 137 -19.32 -0.19 -34.73
CA GLU A 137 -19.16 0.02 -36.18
C GLU A 137 -19.27 -1.27 -36.96
N ALA A 138 -18.70 -2.38 -36.48
CA ALA A 138 -18.87 -3.69 -37.08
C ALA A 138 -20.33 -4.16 -37.06
N ALA A 139 -21.05 -3.94 -35.96
CA ALA A 139 -22.47 -4.24 -35.85
C ALA A 139 -23.31 -3.41 -36.87
N ARG A 140 -22.99 -2.11 -36.99
CA ARG A 140 -23.64 -1.22 -37.97
C ARG A 140 -23.41 -1.70 -39.39
N GLN A 141 -22.18 -2.04 -39.75
CA GLN A 141 -21.84 -2.56 -41.07
C GLN A 141 -22.54 -3.89 -41.37
N ALA A 142 -22.63 -4.78 -40.37
CA ALA A 142 -23.36 -6.04 -40.52
C ALA A 142 -24.88 -5.83 -40.72
N GLN A 143 -25.47 -4.83 -40.10
CA GLN A 143 -26.87 -4.43 -40.30
C GLN A 143 -27.10 -3.85 -41.73
N GLU A 144 -26.19 -3.01 -42.21
CA GLU A 144 -26.25 -2.47 -43.58
C GLU A 144 -26.10 -3.61 -44.62
N TRP A 145 -25.23 -4.56 -44.35
CA TRP A 145 -25.07 -5.76 -45.20
C TRP A 145 -26.34 -6.60 -45.29
N ASN A 146 -27.04 -6.81 -44.16
CA ASN A 146 -28.33 -7.51 -44.14
C ASN A 146 -29.42 -6.76 -44.91
N ARG A 147 -29.31 -5.46 -45.07
CA ARG A 147 -30.25 -4.61 -45.84
C ARG A 147 -29.98 -4.66 -47.32
N LEU A 148 -28.74 -4.83 -47.74
CA LEU A 148 -28.31 -4.65 -49.13
C LEU A 148 -28.44 -5.88 -50.02
N LYS A 149 -28.86 -7.04 -49.51
CA LYS A 149 -28.96 -8.31 -50.28
C LYS A 149 -28.26 -8.31 -51.64
N PRO A 150 -27.70 -9.37 -52.10
CA PRO A 150 -26.75 -10.36 -51.63
C PRO A 150 -25.60 -10.57 -52.60
N CYS A 151 -24.46 -10.45 -52.21
CA CYS A 151 -23.35 -11.37 -52.54
C CYS A 151 -22.27 -11.16 -51.45
N PRO A 152 -22.16 -12.05 -50.52
CA PRO A 152 -21.21 -11.84 -49.44
C PRO A 152 -19.80 -11.89 -50.03
N ASN A 153 -19.05 -10.78 -49.87
CA ASN A 153 -17.62 -10.83 -50.00
C ASN A 153 -17.07 -11.59 -48.77
N PHE A 154 -17.12 -12.92 -48.85
CA PHE A 154 -16.65 -13.83 -47.81
C PHE A 154 -15.24 -13.47 -47.32
N LYS A 155 -14.40 -12.93 -48.20
CA LYS A 155 -13.05 -12.53 -47.90
C LYS A 155 -12.97 -11.33 -46.92
N GLU A 156 -13.92 -10.38 -47.05
CA GLU A 156 -14.03 -9.23 -46.14
C GLU A 156 -14.55 -9.66 -44.75
N MET A 157 -15.53 -10.58 -44.70
CA MET A 157 -16.01 -11.19 -43.47
C MET A 157 -14.93 -12.01 -42.77
N GLU A 158 -14.14 -12.78 -43.53
CA GLU A 158 -13.03 -13.56 -43.00
C GLU A 158 -11.96 -12.65 -42.38
N ASN A 159 -11.63 -11.53 -43.01
CA ASN A 159 -10.72 -10.52 -42.46
C ASN A 159 -11.27 -9.86 -41.21
N GLN A 160 -12.55 -9.52 -41.14
CA GLN A 160 -13.17 -8.93 -39.96
C GLN A 160 -13.23 -9.91 -38.80
N ILE A 161 -13.49 -11.19 -39.02
CA ILE A 161 -13.44 -12.26 -38.04
C ILE A 161 -12.00 -12.40 -37.47
N VAL A 162 -10.98 -12.31 -38.32
CA VAL A 162 -9.58 -12.36 -37.91
C VAL A 162 -9.23 -11.16 -37.01
N VAL A 163 -9.67 -9.97 -37.38
CA VAL A 163 -9.45 -8.75 -36.56
C VAL A 163 -10.14 -8.87 -35.20
N LEU A 164 -11.39 -9.34 -35.18
CA LEU A 164 -12.12 -9.55 -33.91
C LEU A 164 -11.44 -10.60 -33.01
N ARG A 165 -10.98 -11.71 -33.61
CA ARG A 165 -10.29 -12.76 -32.90
C ARG A 165 -8.94 -12.29 -32.32
N ASN A 166 -8.19 -11.48 -33.06
CA ASN A 166 -6.94 -10.90 -32.57
C ASN A 166 -7.17 -9.89 -31.45
N ALA A 167 -8.26 -9.12 -31.55
CA ALA A 167 -8.65 -8.20 -30.46
C ALA A 167 -9.04 -8.96 -29.18
N ASP A 168 -9.76 -10.07 -29.32
CA ASP A 168 -10.17 -10.93 -28.21
C ASP A 168 -8.95 -11.59 -27.53
N GLU A 169 -7.97 -12.05 -28.31
CA GLU A 169 -6.70 -12.56 -27.79
C GLU A 169 -5.89 -11.49 -27.02
N GLU A 170 -5.88 -10.26 -27.49
CA GLU A 170 -5.19 -9.15 -26.81
C GLU A 170 -5.91 -8.73 -25.51
N ILE A 171 -7.24 -8.79 -25.49
CA ILE A 171 -8.02 -8.57 -24.26
C ILE A 171 -7.68 -9.64 -23.23
N ALA A 172 -7.76 -10.92 -23.61
CA ALA A 172 -7.46 -12.03 -22.73
C ALA A 172 -6.05 -11.94 -22.13
N LYS A 173 -5.05 -11.55 -22.96
CA LYS A 173 -3.70 -11.31 -22.47
C LYS A 173 -3.61 -10.11 -21.52
N SER A 174 -4.41 -9.06 -21.75
CA SER A 174 -4.45 -7.88 -20.89
C SER A 174 -5.12 -8.19 -19.55
N GLU A 175 -6.21 -8.96 -19.57
CA GLU A 175 -6.90 -9.42 -18.35
C GLU A 175 -5.99 -10.29 -17.49
N GLU A 176 -5.26 -11.22 -18.10
CA GLU A 176 -4.33 -12.08 -17.36
C GLU A 176 -3.18 -11.28 -16.75
N ARG A 177 -2.62 -10.31 -17.49
CA ARG A 177 -1.60 -9.41 -16.93
C ARG A 177 -2.13 -8.59 -15.77
N ASN A 178 -3.35 -8.03 -15.91
CA ASN A 178 -3.98 -7.26 -14.84
C ASN A 178 -4.26 -8.12 -13.60
N ARG A 179 -4.70 -9.39 -13.81
CA ARG A 179 -4.93 -10.33 -12.71
C ARG A 179 -3.64 -10.62 -11.96
N MET A 180 -2.55 -10.95 -12.65
CA MET A 180 -1.25 -11.20 -12.02
C MET A 180 -0.76 -9.98 -11.24
N GLN A 181 -0.87 -8.78 -11.81
CA GLN A 181 -0.47 -7.55 -11.12
C GLN A 181 -1.33 -7.23 -9.89
N MET A 182 -2.62 -7.57 -9.93
CA MET A 182 -3.50 -7.43 -8.76
C MET A 182 -3.17 -8.45 -7.67
N GLU A 183 -2.80 -9.68 -8.05
CA GLU A 183 -2.34 -10.69 -7.10
C GLU A 183 -1.04 -10.24 -6.43
N ASP A 184 -0.02 -9.82 -7.20
CA ASP A 184 1.25 -9.30 -6.68
C ASP A 184 1.03 -8.09 -5.75
N PHE A 185 0.15 -7.16 -6.15
CA PHE A 185 -0.20 -5.99 -5.33
C PHE A 185 -0.89 -6.37 -4.01
N THR A 186 -1.77 -7.37 -4.06
CA THR A 186 -2.47 -7.85 -2.87
C THR A 186 -1.49 -8.48 -1.88
N GLU A 187 -0.54 -9.31 -2.38
CA GLU A 187 0.50 -9.90 -1.54
C GLU A 187 1.40 -8.84 -0.90
N GLU A 188 1.78 -7.81 -1.65
CA GLU A 188 2.59 -6.70 -1.14
C GLU A 188 1.82 -5.91 -0.07
N MET A 189 0.53 -5.62 -0.29
CA MET A 189 -0.33 -4.95 0.68
C MET A 189 -0.49 -5.77 1.99
N GLU A 190 -0.64 -7.08 1.89
CA GLU A 190 -0.69 -7.95 3.07
C GLU A 190 0.63 -7.96 3.84
N SER A 191 1.76 -7.97 3.11
CA SER A 191 3.09 -7.88 3.70
C SER A 191 3.30 -6.55 4.44
N GLN A 192 2.91 -5.43 3.81
CA GLN A 192 2.98 -4.09 4.41
C GLN A 192 2.11 -3.98 5.68
N LYS A 193 0.88 -4.50 5.60
CA LYS A 193 -0.02 -4.55 6.76
C LYS A 193 0.61 -5.31 7.93
N LYS A 194 1.19 -6.49 7.66
CA LYS A 194 1.85 -7.29 8.69
C LYS A 194 3.01 -6.53 9.35
N ASN A 195 3.84 -5.86 8.55
CA ASN A 195 4.95 -5.06 9.08
C ASN A 195 4.45 -3.90 9.96
N PHE A 196 3.34 -3.26 9.55
CA PHE A 196 2.70 -2.19 10.33
C PHE A 196 2.15 -2.70 11.66
N ASP A 197 1.47 -3.86 11.64
CA ASP A 197 0.96 -4.51 12.87
C ASP A 197 2.10 -4.89 13.81
N GLU A 198 3.25 -5.38 13.30
CA GLU A 198 4.43 -5.67 14.09
C GLU A 198 5.04 -4.40 14.71
N LEU A 199 5.05 -3.29 13.97
CA LEU A 199 5.50 -1.98 14.48
C LEU A 199 4.59 -1.49 15.61
N LEU A 200 3.28 -1.52 15.40
CA LEU A 200 2.29 -1.16 16.43
C LEU A 200 2.47 -2.00 17.69
N GLN A 201 2.62 -3.31 17.56
CA GLN A 201 2.83 -4.21 18.70
C GLN A 201 4.14 -3.91 19.45
N SER A 202 5.19 -3.53 18.73
CA SER A 202 6.46 -3.11 19.33
C SER A 202 6.29 -1.80 20.11
N MET A 203 5.55 -0.83 19.57
CA MET A 203 5.22 0.44 20.22
C MET A 203 4.36 0.23 21.46
N GLU A 204 3.31 -0.61 21.38
CA GLU A 204 2.47 -0.95 22.56
C GLU A 204 3.31 -1.58 23.67
N THR A 205 4.27 -2.42 23.32
CA THR A 205 5.17 -3.06 24.29
C THR A 205 6.04 -2.03 25.00
N VAL A 206 6.63 -1.08 24.25
CA VAL A 206 7.40 0.04 24.80
C VAL A 206 6.53 0.92 25.70
N TYR A 207 5.32 1.24 25.24
CA TYR A 207 4.38 2.07 25.99
C TYR A 207 3.96 1.41 27.31
N ARG A 208 3.66 0.09 27.28
CA ARG A 208 3.32 -0.70 28.46
C ARG A 208 4.46 -0.73 29.48
N HIS A 209 5.70 -0.99 29.06
CA HIS A 209 6.87 -0.97 29.93
C HIS A 209 7.12 0.42 30.55
N ALA A 210 6.87 1.49 29.78
CA ALA A 210 6.96 2.85 30.30
C ALA A 210 5.86 3.17 31.33
N ALA A 211 4.64 2.64 31.13
CA ALA A 211 3.51 2.81 32.06
C ALA A 211 3.67 1.99 33.35
N GLU A 212 4.21 0.78 33.28
CA GLU A 212 4.48 -0.09 34.43
C GLU A 212 5.56 0.48 35.35
N ARG A 213 6.49 1.28 34.81
CA ARG A 213 7.53 1.98 35.59
C ARG A 213 7.06 3.28 36.25
N LYS A 214 5.83 3.74 35.94
CA LYS A 214 5.20 4.90 36.58
C LYS A 214 4.36 4.54 37.83
N LYS A 215 4.16 3.24 38.08
CA LYS A 215 3.60 2.73 39.35
C LYS A 215 4.70 2.27 40.30
#